data_19c61ec3f8c600616a844e31dbf605e8
#
_entry.id   19c61ec3f8c600616a844e31dbf605e8
#
_cell.length_a   1.000
_cell.length_b   1.000
_cell.length_c   1.000
_cell.angle_alpha   90.00
_cell.angle_beta   90.00
_cell.angle_gamma   90.00
#
_symmetry.space_group_name_H-M   'P 1'
#
loop_
_entity.id
_entity.type
_entity.pdbx_description
1 polymer ?
#
loop_
_entity_poly.entity_id
_entity_poly.type
_entity_poly.pdbx_seq_one_letter_code
_entity_poly.pdbx_strand_id
1 'polypeptide(L)'
;MMGIVKDKIKDLKDREAKILQMGGEKAVAKQREKGKLTARERLDLLFDKGTFQEIDMFVTHRCENFGMEKVDIPSDGVITGHGLVEGRPVFAFSQDFTSRAGSLGEMHAKKICKVMDLALKAGVPCIGFNDSGGARIQEGVDALSGYGQIFYRNSVASGVIPQISAIMGPTAGGAVYSPAMTDWIFMVKESSYMFITGPEVIKSVTGEEITFEDLGGAMTHNQKSGVAQFACENDEDAINRIKVLLSYLPANNMEDPPVVPTGDNPKRTDPMLDTIIPDSPNQSYDMKEVIRSIVDNGDFFEPHEFFAANMIVCFARLNNRTIGIIANQPQVLAGCLDIDASDKATRFIRFCDAFNIPMLTIADVPGYLPGSAQEWGGIIRHGAKLLWCYSEATVPKLLLVTRKDYGGSYLAMCSKDLGADMAFAWPSSEIAVMGAAGAANIIHRKEIKEADDPKAKREEKIKEYEELFSNPYCAASRGFVDAVIVPSETRPRLIEALEIMCSKREIRPPKKHGNIPM
;
A
#
# COMPACT_ATOMS: atom_id res chain seq x y z
N MET A 1 39.81 -8.72 -46.41
CA MET A 1 38.79 -7.73 -46.10
C MET A 1 37.77 -8.35 -45.18
N MET A 2 37.66 -7.90 -43.93
CA MET A 2 36.46 -8.25 -43.11
C MET A 2 35.25 -7.66 -43.83
N GLY A 3 34.14 -8.43 -43.90
CA GLY A 3 32.96 -7.95 -44.61
C GLY A 3 32.34 -6.76 -43.89
N ILE A 4 31.78 -5.81 -44.61
CA ILE A 4 31.13 -4.55 -44.11
C ILE A 4 30.21 -4.79 -42.92
N VAL A 5 29.48 -5.91 -42.89
CA VAL A 5 28.58 -6.29 -41.80
C VAL A 5 29.34 -6.63 -40.52
N LYS A 6 30.47 -7.33 -40.60
CA LYS A 6 31.32 -7.68 -39.43
C LYS A 6 31.89 -6.43 -38.75
N ASP A 7 32.32 -5.45 -39.58
CA ASP A 7 32.83 -4.20 -39.05
C ASP A 7 31.73 -3.37 -38.35
N LYS A 8 30.50 -3.34 -38.88
CA LYS A 8 29.35 -2.72 -38.26
C LYS A 8 28.90 -3.42 -36.97
N ILE A 9 28.97 -4.74 -36.92
CA ILE A 9 28.69 -5.50 -35.68
C ILE A 9 29.73 -5.18 -34.61
N LYS A 10 31.00 -5.03 -35.00
CA LYS A 10 32.06 -4.64 -34.08
C LYS A 10 31.78 -3.22 -33.52
N ASP A 11 31.50 -2.24 -34.39
CA ASP A 11 31.14 -0.85 -33.97
C ASP A 11 29.95 -0.85 -33.00
N LEU A 12 28.90 -1.65 -33.29
CA LEU A 12 27.76 -1.81 -32.38
C LEU A 12 28.20 -2.27 -30.98
N LYS A 13 29.00 -3.35 -30.92
CA LYS A 13 29.48 -3.91 -29.64
C LYS A 13 30.38 -2.93 -28.88
N ASP A 14 31.23 -2.16 -29.59
CA ASP A 14 32.10 -1.15 -28.98
C ASP A 14 31.26 0.00 -28.37
N ARG A 15 30.18 0.42 -29.04
CA ARG A 15 29.23 1.43 -28.52
C ARG A 15 28.45 0.91 -27.32
N GLU A 16 27.93 -0.31 -27.38
CA GLU A 16 27.25 -0.96 -26.25
C GLU A 16 28.18 -1.04 -25.04
N ALA A 17 29.43 -1.52 -25.24
CA ALA A 17 30.42 -1.63 -24.17
C ALA A 17 30.72 -0.29 -23.50
N LYS A 18 30.73 0.82 -24.27
CA LYS A 18 30.90 2.17 -23.73
C LYS A 18 29.70 2.60 -22.86
N ILE A 19 28.46 2.36 -23.33
CA ILE A 19 27.23 2.71 -22.58
C ILE A 19 27.12 1.89 -21.30
N LEU A 20 27.51 0.62 -21.32
CA LEU A 20 27.48 -0.26 -20.15
C LEU A 20 28.42 0.19 -19.02
N GLN A 21 29.38 1.09 -19.28
CA GLN A 21 30.22 1.69 -18.24
C GLN A 21 29.48 2.71 -17.38
N MET A 22 28.26 3.12 -17.76
CA MET A 22 27.45 4.13 -17.04
C MET A 22 28.25 5.43 -16.81
N GLY A 23 28.26 5.98 -15.60
CA GLY A 23 29.05 7.17 -15.25
C GLY A 23 30.55 6.92 -15.11
N GLY A 24 31.03 5.72 -15.46
CA GLY A 24 32.41 5.30 -15.42
C GLY A 24 32.85 4.67 -14.09
N GLU A 25 33.98 4.00 -14.12
CA GLU A 25 34.47 3.13 -13.03
C GLU A 25 34.52 3.85 -11.67
N LYS A 26 35.01 5.09 -11.62
CA LYS A 26 35.10 5.88 -10.36
C LYS A 26 33.72 6.19 -9.77
N ALA A 27 32.74 6.56 -10.59
CA ALA A 27 31.41 6.88 -10.12
C ALA A 27 30.67 5.62 -9.66
N VAL A 28 30.84 4.51 -10.36
CA VAL A 28 30.31 3.19 -9.99
C VAL A 28 30.92 2.72 -8.66
N ALA A 29 32.24 2.82 -8.50
CA ALA A 29 32.90 2.46 -7.24
C ALA A 29 32.35 3.27 -6.05
N LYS A 30 32.20 4.60 -6.22
CA LYS A 30 31.63 5.48 -5.19
C LYS A 30 30.17 5.12 -4.85
N GLN A 31 29.38 4.64 -5.81
CA GLN A 31 28.01 4.16 -5.59
C GLN A 31 28.02 2.91 -4.67
N ARG A 32 28.88 1.95 -4.99
CA ARG A 32 29.03 0.69 -4.24
C ARG A 32 29.63 0.89 -2.82
N GLU A 33 30.55 1.84 -2.66
CA GLU A 33 31.08 2.24 -1.34
C GLU A 33 29.99 2.71 -0.38
N LYS A 34 28.88 3.23 -0.90
CA LYS A 34 27.69 3.63 -0.12
C LYS A 34 26.72 2.46 0.14
N GLY A 35 27.08 1.24 -0.18
CA GLY A 35 26.20 0.05 -0.05
C GLY A 35 25.07 -0.02 -1.06
N LYS A 36 25.09 0.81 -2.13
CA LYS A 36 24.05 0.89 -3.14
C LYS A 36 24.41 0.08 -4.38
N LEU A 37 23.43 -0.60 -4.97
CA LEU A 37 23.56 -1.19 -6.29
C LEU A 37 23.54 -0.11 -7.38
N THR A 38 24.14 -0.42 -8.52
CA THR A 38 24.00 0.40 -9.73
C THR A 38 22.62 0.21 -10.36
N ALA A 39 22.23 1.13 -11.24
CA ALA A 39 20.97 1.05 -11.96
C ALA A 39 20.80 -0.27 -12.74
N ARG A 40 21.88 -0.80 -13.32
CA ARG A 40 21.86 -2.08 -14.05
C ARG A 40 21.77 -3.27 -13.12
N GLU A 41 22.53 -3.29 -12.03
CA GLU A 41 22.48 -4.37 -11.03
C GLU A 41 21.07 -4.50 -10.41
N ARG A 42 20.35 -3.37 -10.20
CA ARG A 42 18.96 -3.38 -9.74
C ARG A 42 18.03 -4.09 -10.72
N LEU A 43 18.19 -3.84 -12.02
CA LEU A 43 17.38 -4.50 -13.06
C LEU A 43 17.79 -5.97 -13.24
N ASP A 44 19.07 -6.29 -13.18
CA ASP A 44 19.57 -7.67 -13.23
C ASP A 44 19.04 -8.50 -12.05
N LEU A 45 18.89 -7.89 -10.87
CA LEU A 45 18.33 -8.55 -9.71
C LEU A 45 16.79 -8.65 -9.77
N LEU A 46 16.10 -7.67 -10.36
CA LEU A 46 14.65 -7.70 -10.53
C LEU A 46 14.20 -8.80 -11.48
N PHE A 47 14.81 -8.86 -12.67
CA PHE A 47 14.37 -9.72 -13.75
C PHE A 47 14.94 -11.13 -13.67
N ASP A 48 14.21 -12.10 -14.16
CA ASP A 48 14.66 -13.46 -14.34
C ASP A 48 15.88 -13.46 -15.27
N LYS A 49 16.87 -14.29 -14.95
CA LYS A 49 18.16 -14.30 -15.63
C LYS A 49 18.03 -14.39 -17.15
N GLY A 50 18.58 -13.41 -17.86
CA GLY A 50 18.63 -13.38 -19.32
C GLY A 50 17.34 -12.96 -20.02
N THR A 51 16.31 -12.52 -19.26
CA THR A 51 15.03 -12.06 -19.84
C THR A 51 14.97 -10.55 -20.06
N PHE A 52 15.84 -9.78 -19.41
CA PHE A 52 15.83 -8.32 -19.55
C PHE A 52 16.21 -7.89 -20.97
N GLN A 53 15.36 -7.04 -21.56
CA GLN A 53 15.56 -6.41 -22.85
C GLN A 53 15.57 -4.89 -22.67
N GLU A 54 16.72 -4.26 -22.87
CA GLU A 54 16.85 -2.80 -22.76
C GLU A 54 16.23 -2.10 -23.96
N ILE A 55 15.49 -1.03 -23.70
CA ILE A 55 14.87 -0.16 -24.70
C ILE A 55 15.57 1.20 -24.67
N ASP A 56 15.82 1.78 -25.86
CA ASP A 56 16.42 3.11 -26.03
C ASP A 56 17.83 3.26 -25.40
N MET A 57 18.64 2.21 -25.44
CA MET A 57 20.01 2.19 -24.92
C MET A 57 20.89 3.31 -25.48
N PHE A 58 20.71 3.65 -26.76
CA PHE A 58 21.51 4.65 -27.49
C PHE A 58 20.97 6.08 -27.40
N VAL A 59 19.91 6.31 -26.66
CA VAL A 59 19.36 7.66 -26.47
C VAL A 59 20.34 8.50 -25.66
N THR A 60 20.57 9.73 -26.11
CA THR A 60 21.38 10.76 -25.44
C THR A 60 20.59 12.04 -25.28
N HIS A 61 21.00 12.93 -24.37
CA HIS A 61 20.41 14.25 -24.25
C HIS A 61 20.65 15.12 -25.49
N ARG A 62 19.87 16.18 -25.65
CA ARG A 62 19.94 17.14 -26.75
C ARG A 62 20.25 18.58 -26.29
N CYS A 63 20.66 18.73 -25.03
CA CYS A 63 20.96 20.02 -24.44
C CYS A 63 22.27 20.57 -24.98
N GLU A 64 22.22 21.77 -25.51
CA GLU A 64 23.38 22.50 -26.02
C GLU A 64 23.82 23.67 -25.11
N ASN A 65 23.04 23.95 -24.04
CA ASN A 65 23.29 25.05 -23.12
C ASN A 65 24.35 24.69 -22.08
N PHE A 66 25.06 25.70 -21.58
CA PHE A 66 26.00 25.58 -20.45
C PHE A 66 27.08 24.51 -20.64
N GLY A 67 27.52 24.30 -21.88
CA GLY A 67 28.58 23.33 -22.23
C GLY A 67 28.12 21.88 -22.24
N MET A 68 26.81 21.63 -22.17
CA MET A 68 26.25 20.27 -22.17
C MET A 68 26.53 19.52 -23.48
N GLU A 69 26.71 20.22 -24.60
CA GLU A 69 27.07 19.61 -25.89
C GLU A 69 28.39 18.81 -25.86
N LYS A 70 29.21 19.02 -24.82
CA LYS A 70 30.47 18.28 -24.60
C LYS A 70 30.37 17.19 -23.55
N VAL A 71 29.20 17.03 -22.94
CA VAL A 71 28.97 16.07 -21.85
C VAL A 71 28.32 14.80 -22.41
N ASP A 72 29.00 13.69 -22.25
CA ASP A 72 28.41 12.37 -22.57
C ASP A 72 27.66 11.85 -21.36
N ILE A 73 26.36 11.56 -21.52
CA ILE A 73 25.52 10.95 -20.49
C ILE A 73 24.96 9.65 -21.09
N PRO A 74 25.60 8.52 -20.80
CA PRO A 74 25.17 7.23 -21.34
C PRO A 74 23.70 6.94 -21.04
N SER A 75 22.95 6.56 -22.07
CA SER A 75 21.51 6.26 -21.99
C SER A 75 20.67 7.38 -21.37
N ASP A 76 21.14 8.61 -21.43
CA ASP A 76 20.65 9.82 -20.76
C ASP A 76 20.37 9.65 -19.26
N GLY A 77 21.19 8.83 -18.57
CA GLY A 77 21.13 8.63 -17.12
C GLY A 77 19.94 7.79 -16.62
N VAL A 78 19.28 7.03 -17.48
CA VAL A 78 18.23 6.08 -17.10
C VAL A 78 18.23 4.84 -17.99
N ILE A 79 18.19 3.66 -17.38
CA ILE A 79 18.05 2.39 -18.06
C ILE A 79 16.57 2.03 -18.07
N THR A 80 16.03 1.68 -19.24
CA THR A 80 14.62 1.39 -19.45
C THR A 80 14.45 0.09 -20.22
N GLY A 81 13.45 -0.72 -19.90
CA GLY A 81 13.22 -1.97 -20.60
C GLY A 81 12.12 -2.81 -20.00
N HIS A 82 12.11 -4.08 -20.39
CA HIS A 82 11.16 -5.08 -19.90
C HIS A 82 11.84 -6.44 -19.74
N GLY A 83 11.20 -7.32 -18.99
CA GLY A 83 11.65 -8.70 -18.79
C GLY A 83 10.59 -9.48 -18.04
N LEU A 84 10.97 -10.64 -17.53
CA LEU A 84 10.12 -11.48 -16.71
C LEU A 84 10.53 -11.37 -15.23
N VAL A 85 9.55 -11.33 -14.34
CA VAL A 85 9.71 -11.45 -12.90
C VAL A 85 8.89 -12.67 -12.47
N GLU A 86 9.57 -13.73 -12.04
CA GLU A 86 8.94 -15.01 -11.73
C GLU A 86 8.02 -15.51 -12.87
N GLY A 87 8.54 -15.41 -14.12
CA GLY A 87 7.83 -15.81 -15.34
C GLY A 87 6.77 -14.83 -15.83
N ARG A 88 6.49 -13.71 -15.15
CA ARG A 88 5.48 -12.73 -15.51
C ARG A 88 6.09 -11.47 -16.13
N PRO A 89 5.53 -10.95 -17.23
CA PRO A 89 6.08 -9.77 -17.91
C PRO A 89 5.91 -8.51 -17.06
N VAL A 90 6.97 -7.70 -17.01
CA VAL A 90 7.02 -6.42 -16.27
C VAL A 90 7.84 -5.43 -17.08
N PHE A 91 7.45 -4.15 -17.08
CA PHE A 91 8.29 -3.05 -17.54
C PHE A 91 8.95 -2.35 -16.35
N ALA A 92 10.18 -1.89 -16.55
CA ALA A 92 10.89 -1.15 -15.52
C ALA A 92 11.78 -0.06 -16.08
N PHE A 93 12.03 0.95 -15.26
CA PHE A 93 13.11 1.91 -15.44
C PHE A 93 13.96 2.01 -14.17
N SER A 94 15.25 2.33 -14.35
CA SER A 94 16.19 2.54 -13.25
C SER A 94 17.05 3.75 -13.52
N GLN A 95 16.95 4.77 -12.67
CA GLN A 95 17.75 6.00 -12.78
C GLN A 95 19.19 5.72 -12.35
N ASP A 96 20.15 6.18 -13.16
CA ASP A 96 21.56 5.98 -12.95
C ASP A 96 22.20 7.18 -12.25
N PHE A 97 22.30 7.13 -10.93
CA PHE A 97 22.93 8.19 -10.14
C PHE A 97 24.41 8.39 -10.49
N THR A 98 25.09 7.39 -11.06
CA THR A 98 26.49 7.51 -11.48
C THR A 98 26.66 8.45 -12.67
N SER A 99 25.59 8.63 -13.46
CA SER A 99 25.54 9.50 -14.65
C SER A 99 24.77 10.79 -14.33
N ARG A 100 25.49 11.89 -14.08
CA ARG A 100 24.90 13.22 -13.75
C ARG A 100 23.88 13.16 -12.61
N ALA A 101 24.18 12.35 -11.59
CA ALA A 101 23.31 12.14 -10.43
C ALA A 101 21.87 11.69 -10.81
N GLY A 102 21.68 10.97 -11.91
CA GLY A 102 20.37 10.52 -12.37
C GLY A 102 19.39 11.67 -12.64
N SER A 103 19.88 12.90 -12.93
CA SER A 103 19.01 14.06 -13.12
C SER A 103 18.15 13.92 -14.37
N LEU A 104 16.87 14.26 -14.24
CA LEU A 104 15.89 14.13 -15.30
C LEU A 104 15.95 15.31 -16.27
N GLY A 105 16.31 15.01 -17.52
CA GLY A 105 16.20 15.91 -18.67
C GLY A 105 15.09 15.45 -19.62
N GLU A 106 14.98 16.13 -20.77
CA GLU A 106 13.96 15.85 -21.79
C GLU A 106 13.99 14.39 -22.25
N MET A 107 15.15 13.90 -22.68
CA MET A 107 15.27 12.55 -23.25
C MET A 107 15.19 11.47 -22.19
N HIS A 108 15.70 11.72 -21.00
CA HIS A 108 15.51 10.89 -19.82
C HIS A 108 14.00 10.66 -19.55
N ALA A 109 13.22 11.74 -19.48
CA ALA A 109 11.77 11.66 -19.28
C ALA A 109 11.06 10.93 -20.43
N LYS A 110 11.45 11.17 -21.69
CA LYS A 110 10.88 10.50 -22.86
C LYS A 110 11.07 8.99 -22.82
N LYS A 111 12.23 8.51 -22.33
CA LYS A 111 12.48 7.07 -22.13
C LYS A 111 11.54 6.48 -21.08
N ILE A 112 11.40 7.13 -19.92
CA ILE A 112 10.47 6.70 -18.86
C ILE A 112 9.04 6.70 -19.39
N CYS A 113 8.59 7.79 -20.03
CA CYS A 113 7.25 7.88 -20.61
C CYS A 113 6.97 6.76 -21.62
N LYS A 114 7.94 6.42 -22.47
CA LYS A 114 7.81 5.34 -23.45
C LYS A 114 7.60 3.98 -22.76
N VAL A 115 8.35 3.69 -21.71
CA VAL A 115 8.20 2.45 -20.94
C VAL A 115 6.84 2.40 -20.25
N MET A 116 6.38 3.50 -19.65
CA MET A 116 5.03 3.59 -19.04
C MET A 116 3.93 3.37 -20.08
N ASP A 117 4.04 3.99 -21.27
CA ASP A 117 3.08 3.82 -22.37
C ASP A 117 3.04 2.36 -22.87
N LEU A 118 4.21 1.69 -22.95
CA LEU A 118 4.29 0.29 -23.36
C LEU A 118 3.73 -0.64 -22.29
N ALA A 119 4.01 -0.40 -21.01
CA ALA A 119 3.44 -1.15 -19.90
C ALA A 119 1.90 -1.07 -19.89
N LEU A 120 1.36 0.14 -20.07
CA LEU A 120 -0.08 0.37 -20.14
C LEU A 120 -0.72 -0.34 -21.35
N LYS A 121 -0.08 -0.29 -22.54
CA LYS A 121 -0.56 -0.99 -23.74
C LYS A 121 -0.48 -2.50 -23.61
N ALA A 122 0.54 -3.01 -22.95
CA ALA A 122 0.71 -4.45 -22.70
C ALA A 122 -0.18 -4.96 -21.56
N GLY A 123 -0.72 -4.07 -20.72
CA GLY A 123 -1.50 -4.44 -19.54
C GLY A 123 -0.66 -5.17 -18.49
N VAL A 124 0.53 -4.67 -18.16
CA VAL A 124 1.46 -5.28 -17.21
C VAL A 124 2.05 -4.25 -16.25
N PRO A 125 2.53 -4.67 -15.06
CA PRO A 125 3.08 -3.76 -14.06
C PRO A 125 4.24 -2.91 -14.58
N CYS A 126 4.36 -1.68 -14.03
CA CYS A 126 5.47 -0.78 -14.27
C CYS A 126 6.21 -0.46 -12.96
N ILE A 127 7.54 -0.71 -12.93
CA ILE A 127 8.38 -0.52 -11.75
C ILE A 127 9.42 0.57 -12.03
N GLY A 128 9.53 1.54 -11.12
CA GLY A 128 10.53 2.59 -11.16
C GLY A 128 11.53 2.48 -10.01
N PHE A 129 12.82 2.37 -10.32
CA PHE A 129 13.90 2.55 -9.36
C PHE A 129 14.37 4.01 -9.41
N ASN A 130 14.02 4.77 -8.38
CA ASN A 130 14.25 6.21 -8.30
C ASN A 130 15.52 6.50 -7.51
N ASP A 131 16.49 7.12 -8.17
CA ASP A 131 17.78 7.53 -7.60
C ASP A 131 18.27 8.76 -8.37
N SER A 132 17.77 9.95 -7.99
CA SER A 132 17.89 11.16 -8.81
C SER A 132 18.11 12.42 -8.00
N GLY A 133 19.01 13.24 -8.48
CA GLY A 133 19.19 14.61 -7.98
C GLY A 133 18.09 15.60 -8.40
N GLY A 134 17.01 15.15 -9.04
CA GLY A 134 15.89 15.99 -9.48
C GLY A 134 16.00 16.46 -10.93
N ALA A 135 15.43 17.63 -11.24
CA ALA A 135 15.44 18.19 -12.59
C ALA A 135 16.85 18.59 -13.05
N ARG A 136 17.19 18.28 -14.29
CA ARG A 136 18.42 18.75 -14.93
C ARG A 136 18.29 20.23 -15.26
N ILE A 137 18.82 21.08 -14.39
CA ILE A 137 18.61 22.54 -14.44
C ILE A 137 19.11 23.18 -15.73
N GLN A 138 20.10 22.58 -16.39
CA GLN A 138 20.64 23.06 -17.69
C GLN A 138 19.63 22.96 -18.84
N GLU A 139 18.61 22.12 -18.70
CA GLU A 139 17.54 21.95 -19.67
C GLU A 139 16.29 22.80 -19.34
N GLY A 140 16.29 23.47 -18.19
CA GLY A 140 15.24 24.44 -17.84
C GLY A 140 13.83 23.82 -17.85
N VAL A 141 12.91 24.46 -18.59
CA VAL A 141 11.51 24.07 -18.68
C VAL A 141 11.29 22.71 -19.35
N ASP A 142 12.22 22.23 -20.19
CA ASP A 142 12.10 20.91 -20.83
C ASP A 142 12.19 19.78 -19.80
N ALA A 143 13.01 19.95 -18.76
CA ALA A 143 13.05 19.02 -17.63
C ALA A 143 11.72 19.04 -16.82
N LEU A 144 11.13 20.22 -16.60
CA LEU A 144 9.82 20.32 -15.93
C LEU A 144 8.70 19.72 -16.78
N SER A 145 8.71 19.96 -18.10
CA SER A 145 7.79 19.30 -19.03
C SER A 145 7.89 17.78 -18.94
N GLY A 146 9.12 17.25 -18.83
CA GLY A 146 9.38 15.83 -18.65
C GLY A 146 8.68 15.26 -17.41
N TYR A 147 8.80 15.91 -16.25
CA TYR A 147 8.06 15.52 -15.04
C TYR A 147 6.56 15.57 -15.25
N GLY A 148 6.03 16.64 -15.84
CA GLY A 148 4.59 16.76 -16.13
C GLY A 148 4.06 15.60 -16.98
N GLN A 149 4.85 15.16 -17.99
CA GLN A 149 4.48 14.03 -18.84
C GLN A 149 4.45 12.69 -18.08
N ILE A 150 5.36 12.51 -17.11
CA ILE A 150 5.38 11.33 -16.23
C ILE A 150 4.15 11.35 -15.31
N PHE A 151 3.86 12.48 -14.64
CA PHE A 151 2.69 12.61 -13.74
C PHE A 151 1.38 12.34 -14.46
N TYR A 152 1.22 12.84 -15.68
CA TYR A 152 0.05 12.56 -16.51
C TYR A 152 -0.13 11.05 -16.70
N ARG A 153 0.95 10.32 -17.00
CA ARG A 153 0.93 8.88 -17.21
C ARG A 153 0.67 8.10 -15.92
N ASN A 154 1.23 8.54 -14.78
CA ASN A 154 0.89 7.94 -13.49
C ASN A 154 -0.63 8.01 -13.24
N SER A 155 -1.25 9.15 -13.51
CA SER A 155 -2.69 9.33 -13.34
C SER A 155 -3.50 8.45 -14.31
N VAL A 156 -3.12 8.39 -15.59
CA VAL A 156 -3.83 7.60 -16.62
C VAL A 156 -3.71 6.09 -16.35
N ALA A 157 -2.57 5.63 -15.84
CA ALA A 157 -2.32 4.22 -15.53
C ALA A 157 -2.88 3.78 -14.17
N SER A 158 -3.26 4.73 -13.30
CA SER A 158 -3.79 4.46 -11.97
C SER A 158 -5.06 3.61 -12.02
N GLY A 159 -5.05 2.49 -11.30
CA GLY A 159 -6.15 1.52 -11.29
C GLY A 159 -6.28 0.71 -12.60
N VAL A 160 -5.33 0.82 -13.53
CA VAL A 160 -5.29 0.03 -14.77
C VAL A 160 -4.19 -1.02 -14.72
N ILE A 161 -2.97 -0.61 -14.38
CA ILE A 161 -1.82 -1.49 -14.15
C ILE A 161 -1.19 -1.16 -12.81
N PRO A 162 -0.64 -2.13 -12.08
CA PRO A 162 0.12 -1.86 -10.85
C PRO A 162 1.35 -0.99 -11.14
N GLN A 163 1.50 0.09 -10.37
CA GLN A 163 2.62 1.01 -10.44
C GLN A 163 3.42 0.96 -9.13
N ILE A 164 4.69 0.62 -9.20
CA ILE A 164 5.56 0.43 -8.04
C ILE A 164 6.77 1.36 -8.15
N SER A 165 7.05 2.10 -7.10
CA SER A 165 8.24 2.94 -6.98
C SER A 165 9.14 2.44 -5.85
N ALA A 166 10.42 2.27 -6.13
CA ALA A 166 11.43 2.03 -5.11
C ALA A 166 12.40 3.20 -5.07
N ILE A 167 12.50 3.84 -3.93
CA ILE A 167 13.40 4.95 -3.68
C ILE A 167 14.74 4.38 -3.23
N MET A 168 15.72 4.45 -4.11
CA MET A 168 17.03 3.82 -3.94
C MET A 168 18.15 4.84 -3.66
N GLY A 169 17.76 6.11 -3.44
CA GLY A 169 18.68 7.20 -3.17
C GLY A 169 17.94 8.51 -2.93
N PRO A 170 18.64 9.66 -2.98
CA PRO A 170 17.98 10.95 -2.88
C PRO A 170 16.94 11.11 -3.98
N THR A 171 15.78 11.66 -3.61
CA THR A 171 14.69 12.00 -4.53
C THR A 171 14.05 13.29 -4.01
N ALA A 172 14.27 14.40 -4.71
CA ALA A 172 13.91 15.73 -4.21
C ALA A 172 13.11 16.55 -5.23
N GLY A 173 12.33 17.51 -4.72
CA GLY A 173 11.55 18.43 -5.53
C GLY A 173 10.51 17.71 -6.40
N GLY A 174 10.46 18.04 -7.70
CA GLY A 174 9.51 17.40 -8.64
C GLY A 174 9.61 15.88 -8.71
N ALA A 175 10.76 15.29 -8.39
CA ALA A 175 10.99 13.86 -8.46
C ALA A 175 10.15 13.04 -7.44
N VAL A 176 9.67 13.64 -6.35
CA VAL A 176 8.90 12.94 -5.31
C VAL A 176 7.44 12.72 -5.71
N TYR A 177 6.91 13.53 -6.63
CA TYR A 177 5.48 13.46 -6.96
C TYR A 177 5.11 12.23 -7.77
N SER A 178 5.95 11.82 -8.73
CA SER A 178 5.70 10.59 -9.48
C SER A 178 5.60 9.36 -8.56
N PRO A 179 6.56 9.07 -7.66
CA PRO A 179 6.39 8.02 -6.67
C PRO A 179 5.12 8.14 -5.83
N ALA A 180 4.79 9.35 -5.36
CA ALA A 180 3.59 9.58 -4.54
C ALA A 180 2.26 9.31 -5.29
N MET A 181 2.29 9.32 -6.62
CA MET A 181 1.15 8.98 -7.48
C MET A 181 1.10 7.49 -7.86
N THR A 182 2.13 6.71 -7.56
CA THR A 182 2.13 5.25 -7.77
C THR A 182 1.39 4.53 -6.67
N ASP A 183 1.12 3.24 -6.84
CA ASP A 183 0.34 2.47 -5.87
C ASP A 183 1.17 2.13 -4.62
N TRP A 184 2.45 1.78 -4.80
CA TRP A 184 3.33 1.29 -3.75
C TRP A 184 4.71 1.94 -3.78
N ILE A 185 5.18 2.38 -2.61
CA ILE A 185 6.48 3.02 -2.42
C ILE A 185 7.32 2.22 -1.43
N PHE A 186 8.48 1.76 -1.90
CA PHE A 186 9.53 1.14 -1.11
C PHE A 186 10.64 2.15 -0.88
N MET A 187 11.15 2.24 0.35
CA MET A 187 12.28 3.09 0.69
C MET A 187 13.37 2.29 1.39
N VAL A 188 14.63 2.52 1.00
CA VAL A 188 15.79 1.90 1.62
C VAL A 188 16.27 2.76 2.78
N LYS A 189 16.40 2.19 3.96
CA LYS A 189 16.88 2.88 5.17
C LYS A 189 18.27 3.47 4.95
N GLU A 190 18.54 4.60 5.59
CA GLU A 190 19.85 5.31 5.63
C GLU A 190 20.42 5.75 4.27
N SER A 191 19.81 5.37 3.15
CA SER A 191 20.31 5.68 1.80
C SER A 191 19.29 6.39 0.91
N SER A 192 18.00 6.30 1.19
CA SER A 192 16.94 6.92 0.40
C SER A 192 16.24 8.05 1.16
N TYR A 193 15.94 9.11 0.45
CA TYR A 193 15.31 10.30 1.00
C TYR A 193 14.29 10.87 0.03
N MET A 194 13.11 11.26 0.54
CA MET A 194 12.08 11.97 -0.20
C MET A 194 11.74 13.29 0.51
N PHE A 195 11.81 14.41 -0.16
CA PHE A 195 11.34 15.70 0.35
C PHE A 195 11.12 16.71 -0.79
N ILE A 196 10.21 17.65 -0.57
CA ILE A 196 9.97 18.75 -1.55
C ILE A 196 11.20 19.66 -1.61
N THR A 197 11.70 20.06 -0.45
CA THR A 197 12.90 20.90 -0.29
C THR A 197 13.80 20.30 0.78
N GLY A 198 15.11 20.26 0.49
CA GLY A 198 16.09 19.69 1.41
C GLY A 198 16.36 20.55 2.65
N PRO A 199 17.08 19.99 3.65
CA PRO A 199 17.37 20.65 4.93
C PRO A 199 17.99 22.05 4.81
N GLU A 200 18.89 22.26 3.85
CA GLU A 200 19.55 23.56 3.62
C GLU A 200 18.55 24.66 3.25
N VAL A 201 17.56 24.34 2.41
CA VAL A 201 16.52 25.29 2.00
C VAL A 201 15.59 25.57 3.18
N ILE A 202 15.21 24.55 3.95
CA ILE A 202 14.38 24.71 5.15
C ILE A 202 15.09 25.63 6.14
N LYS A 203 16.37 25.38 6.43
CA LYS A 203 17.18 26.22 7.32
C LYS A 203 17.23 27.67 6.85
N SER A 204 17.39 27.89 5.54
CA SER A 204 17.47 29.26 4.99
C SER A 204 16.15 30.03 5.04
N VAL A 205 15.00 29.33 4.97
CA VAL A 205 13.67 29.96 4.89
C VAL A 205 12.99 30.04 6.27
N THR A 206 13.06 28.97 7.07
CA THR A 206 12.35 28.87 8.35
C THR A 206 13.27 28.98 9.57
N GLY A 207 14.59 28.81 9.38
CA GLY A 207 15.56 28.72 10.46
C GLY A 207 15.60 27.35 11.16
N GLU A 208 14.79 26.38 10.72
CA GLU A 208 14.74 25.04 11.31
C GLU A 208 15.96 24.21 10.90
N GLU A 209 16.61 23.57 11.86
CA GLU A 209 17.72 22.65 11.63
C GLU A 209 17.19 21.20 11.73
N ILE A 210 17.27 20.44 10.63
CA ILE A 210 16.80 19.07 10.55
C ILE A 210 17.76 18.24 9.70
N THR A 211 17.93 16.97 10.02
CA THR A 211 18.75 16.04 9.22
C THR A 211 17.99 15.53 7.99
N PHE A 212 18.69 14.98 7.00
CA PHE A 212 18.07 14.32 5.84
C PHE A 212 17.17 13.16 6.29
N GLU A 213 17.62 12.36 7.24
CA GLU A 213 16.90 11.19 7.74
C GLU A 213 15.62 11.60 8.49
N ASP A 214 15.71 12.59 9.39
CA ASP A 214 14.55 13.06 10.16
C ASP A 214 13.51 13.78 9.29
N LEU A 215 13.95 14.45 8.23
CA LEU A 215 13.06 15.16 7.30
C LEU A 215 12.34 14.21 6.35
N GLY A 216 13.06 13.29 5.72
CA GLY A 216 12.53 12.52 4.62
C GLY A 216 13.15 11.14 4.44
N GLY A 217 13.72 10.55 5.50
CA GLY A 217 14.26 9.18 5.49
C GLY A 217 13.16 8.12 5.44
N ALA A 218 13.58 6.89 5.20
CA ALA A 218 12.65 5.76 5.04
C ALA A 218 11.71 5.59 6.24
N MET A 219 12.23 5.65 7.46
CA MET A 219 11.39 5.49 8.67
C MET A 219 10.49 6.70 8.91
N THR A 220 10.92 7.92 8.59
CA THR A 220 10.06 9.11 8.68
C THR A 220 8.82 8.96 7.81
N HIS A 221 8.98 8.51 6.57
CA HIS A 221 7.85 8.29 5.67
C HIS A 221 7.02 7.04 5.98
N ASN A 222 7.61 6.04 6.63
CA ASN A 222 6.89 4.85 7.07
C ASN A 222 6.19 5.00 8.43
N GLN A 223 6.56 5.97 9.27
CA GLN A 223 5.98 6.13 10.61
C GLN A 223 5.15 7.39 10.79
N LYS A 224 5.60 8.52 10.19
CA LYS A 224 5.01 9.84 10.45
C LYS A 224 4.09 10.30 9.33
N SER A 225 4.54 10.24 8.07
CA SER A 225 3.79 10.80 6.95
C SER A 225 2.91 9.78 6.21
N GLY A 226 3.19 8.48 6.35
CA GLY A 226 2.48 7.42 5.62
C GLY A 226 2.69 7.46 4.10
N VAL A 227 3.65 8.23 3.59
CA VAL A 227 3.93 8.32 2.16
C VAL A 227 4.49 7.01 1.62
N ALA A 228 5.40 6.35 2.36
CA ALA A 228 5.99 5.08 1.97
C ALA A 228 5.33 3.92 2.72
N GLN A 229 5.11 2.81 2.00
CA GLN A 229 4.49 1.61 2.55
C GLN A 229 5.51 0.62 3.11
N PHE A 230 6.75 0.65 2.61
CA PHE A 230 7.77 -0.33 3.00
C PHE A 230 9.10 0.33 3.30
N ALA A 231 9.66 0.04 4.48
CA ALA A 231 11.02 0.36 4.86
C ALA A 231 11.89 -0.89 4.68
N CYS A 232 12.91 -0.81 3.83
CA CYS A 232 13.75 -1.91 3.43
C CYS A 232 15.18 -1.73 3.94
N GLU A 233 15.87 -2.82 4.25
CA GLU A 233 17.22 -2.77 4.81
C GLU A 233 18.27 -2.34 3.77
N ASN A 234 18.10 -2.76 2.51
CA ASN A 234 18.99 -2.45 1.40
C ASN A 234 18.26 -2.60 0.06
N ASP A 235 18.97 -2.35 -1.05
CA ASP A 235 18.43 -2.47 -2.42
C ASP A 235 17.93 -3.89 -2.71
N GLU A 236 18.62 -4.93 -2.25
CA GLU A 236 18.24 -6.33 -2.46
C GLU A 236 16.94 -6.68 -1.71
N ASP A 237 16.81 -6.25 -0.45
CA ASP A 237 15.58 -6.44 0.33
C ASP A 237 14.38 -5.74 -0.35
N ALA A 238 14.57 -4.51 -0.83
CA ALA A 238 13.52 -3.78 -1.54
C ALA A 238 13.07 -4.54 -2.80
N ILE A 239 14.00 -5.03 -3.61
CA ILE A 239 13.69 -5.76 -4.84
C ILE A 239 13.00 -7.10 -4.53
N ASN A 240 13.46 -7.83 -3.52
CA ASN A 240 12.84 -9.08 -3.09
C ASN A 240 11.41 -8.86 -2.57
N ARG A 241 11.17 -7.81 -1.78
CA ARG A 241 9.82 -7.44 -1.32
C ARG A 241 8.92 -7.01 -2.47
N ILE A 242 9.44 -6.35 -3.51
CA ILE A 242 8.68 -6.05 -4.73
C ILE A 242 8.25 -7.35 -5.44
N LYS A 243 9.12 -8.36 -5.56
CA LYS A 243 8.74 -9.67 -6.11
C LYS A 243 7.65 -10.34 -5.29
N VAL A 244 7.77 -10.31 -3.96
CA VAL A 244 6.72 -10.82 -3.07
C VAL A 244 5.39 -10.09 -3.31
N LEU A 245 5.39 -8.75 -3.37
CA LEU A 245 4.18 -7.98 -3.66
C LEU A 245 3.57 -8.40 -5.01
N LEU A 246 4.37 -8.47 -6.06
CA LEU A 246 3.91 -8.89 -7.40
C LEU A 246 3.24 -10.27 -7.38
N SER A 247 3.68 -11.19 -6.50
CA SER A 247 3.09 -12.53 -6.39
C SER A 247 1.63 -12.52 -5.92
N TYR A 248 1.18 -11.44 -5.27
CA TYR A 248 -0.20 -11.24 -4.84
C TYR A 248 -1.06 -10.51 -5.88
N LEU A 249 -0.45 -9.75 -6.81
CA LEU A 249 -1.16 -8.85 -7.69
C LEU A 249 -1.46 -9.46 -9.06
N PRO A 250 -2.61 -9.13 -9.69
CA PRO A 250 -2.82 -9.42 -11.11
C PRO A 250 -1.89 -8.57 -11.98
N ALA A 251 -1.80 -8.86 -13.27
CA ALA A 251 -1.02 -8.05 -14.18
C ALA A 251 -1.69 -6.69 -14.45
N ASN A 252 -3.02 -6.64 -14.46
CA ASN A 252 -3.82 -5.45 -14.73
C ASN A 252 -5.24 -5.60 -14.13
N ASN A 253 -6.06 -4.58 -14.25
CA ASN A 253 -7.42 -4.52 -13.72
C ASN A 253 -8.44 -5.43 -14.44
N MET A 254 -8.07 -6.06 -15.55
CA MET A 254 -8.94 -6.99 -16.29
C MET A 254 -8.71 -8.45 -15.90
N GLU A 255 -7.69 -8.72 -15.11
CA GLU A 255 -7.31 -10.04 -14.65
C GLU A 255 -7.62 -10.22 -13.16
N ASP A 256 -7.88 -11.46 -12.76
CA ASP A 256 -7.97 -11.81 -11.34
C ASP A 256 -6.54 -12.04 -10.77
N PRO A 257 -6.36 -11.86 -9.45
CA PRO A 257 -5.11 -12.18 -8.78
C PRO A 257 -4.69 -13.64 -8.99
N PRO A 258 -3.38 -13.93 -9.03
CA PRO A 258 -2.90 -15.29 -9.24
C PRO A 258 -3.33 -16.24 -8.11
N VAL A 259 -3.74 -17.44 -8.48
CA VAL A 259 -4.00 -18.54 -7.54
C VAL A 259 -2.69 -19.33 -7.40
N VAL A 260 -2.12 -19.34 -6.19
CA VAL A 260 -0.82 -19.96 -5.91
C VAL A 260 -1.00 -21.10 -4.91
N PRO A 261 -0.75 -22.35 -5.28
CA PRO A 261 -0.88 -23.49 -4.37
C PRO A 261 0.01 -23.33 -3.12
N THR A 262 -0.59 -23.28 -1.95
CA THR A 262 0.11 -23.14 -0.66
C THR A 262 0.30 -24.46 0.08
N GLY A 263 -0.48 -25.47 -0.28
CA GLY A 263 -0.48 -26.79 0.38
C GLY A 263 -1.16 -26.80 1.74
N ASP A 264 -1.70 -25.68 2.22
CA ASP A 264 -2.41 -25.62 3.50
C ASP A 264 -3.81 -26.26 3.41
N ASN A 265 -4.21 -26.97 4.45
CA ASN A 265 -5.51 -27.66 4.48
C ASN A 265 -6.66 -26.63 4.62
N PRO A 266 -7.56 -26.53 3.63
CA PRO A 266 -8.68 -25.58 3.68
C PRO A 266 -9.69 -25.88 4.80
N LYS A 267 -9.73 -27.11 5.31
CA LYS A 267 -10.64 -27.54 6.37
C LYS A 267 -10.02 -27.56 7.77
N ARG A 268 -8.76 -27.10 7.92
CA ARG A 268 -8.18 -27.02 9.25
C ARG A 268 -8.94 -26.03 10.13
N THR A 269 -9.09 -26.36 11.39
CA THR A 269 -9.60 -25.51 12.47
C THR A 269 -8.44 -25.14 13.41
N ASP A 270 -8.60 -24.08 14.18
CA ASP A 270 -7.59 -23.67 15.15
C ASP A 270 -8.21 -23.37 16.51
N PRO A 271 -8.10 -24.31 17.48
CA PRO A 271 -8.66 -24.14 18.83
C PRO A 271 -8.09 -22.93 19.60
N MET A 272 -6.94 -22.38 19.20
CA MET A 272 -6.39 -21.18 19.82
C MET A 272 -7.34 -19.99 19.71
N LEU A 273 -8.11 -19.90 18.63
CA LEU A 273 -9.09 -18.85 18.44
C LEU A 273 -10.25 -18.87 19.45
N ASP A 274 -10.59 -20.03 20.01
CA ASP A 274 -11.67 -20.15 21.02
C ASP A 274 -11.30 -19.46 22.36
N THR A 275 -10.01 -19.16 22.56
CA THR A 275 -9.47 -18.58 23.81
C THR A 275 -8.68 -17.28 23.60
N ILE A 276 -8.55 -16.80 22.37
CA ILE A 276 -7.71 -15.64 22.07
C ILE A 276 -8.32 -14.33 22.58
N ILE A 277 -9.65 -14.25 22.65
CA ILE A 277 -10.34 -13.09 23.20
C ILE A 277 -10.27 -13.16 24.74
N PRO A 278 -9.65 -12.16 25.39
CA PRO A 278 -9.58 -12.14 26.84
C PRO A 278 -10.94 -11.96 27.51
N ASP A 279 -11.17 -12.60 28.66
CA ASP A 279 -12.40 -12.43 29.46
C ASP A 279 -12.62 -10.98 29.91
N SER A 280 -11.53 -10.26 30.17
CA SER A 280 -11.62 -8.83 30.53
C SER A 280 -11.79 -7.95 29.29
N PRO A 281 -12.84 -7.11 29.20
CA PRO A 281 -13.06 -6.21 28.06
C PRO A 281 -11.98 -5.12 27.92
N ASN A 282 -11.15 -4.92 28.96
CA ASN A 282 -10.06 -3.95 28.99
C ASN A 282 -8.70 -4.56 28.61
N GLN A 283 -8.63 -5.87 28.46
CA GLN A 283 -7.39 -6.54 28.02
C GLN A 283 -7.38 -6.64 26.50
N SER A 284 -6.25 -6.26 25.90
CA SER A 284 -6.02 -6.35 24.46
C SER A 284 -5.44 -7.72 24.08
N TYR A 285 -5.56 -8.07 22.81
CA TYR A 285 -4.90 -9.20 22.17
C TYR A 285 -4.32 -8.75 20.82
N ASP A 286 -3.42 -9.54 20.24
CA ASP A 286 -2.82 -9.24 18.95
C ASP A 286 -3.69 -9.78 17.82
N MET A 287 -4.26 -8.89 17.01
CA MET A 287 -5.07 -9.28 15.85
C MET A 287 -4.23 -10.00 14.78
N LYS A 288 -2.92 -9.81 14.75
CA LYS A 288 -2.04 -10.54 13.82
C LYS A 288 -2.05 -12.05 14.09
N GLU A 289 -2.25 -12.48 15.35
CA GLU A 289 -2.39 -13.92 15.67
C GLU A 289 -3.70 -14.49 15.10
N VAL A 290 -4.80 -13.72 15.13
CA VAL A 290 -6.05 -14.11 14.47
C VAL A 290 -5.84 -14.25 12.96
N ILE A 291 -5.17 -13.28 12.36
CA ILE A 291 -4.86 -13.32 10.92
C ILE A 291 -4.02 -14.56 10.58
N ARG A 292 -2.94 -14.83 11.32
CA ARG A 292 -2.08 -16.02 11.11
C ARG A 292 -2.84 -17.32 11.20
N SER A 293 -3.75 -17.43 12.15
CA SER A 293 -4.58 -18.62 12.31
C SER A 293 -5.49 -18.87 11.09
N ILE A 294 -6.00 -17.82 10.47
CA ILE A 294 -6.98 -17.91 9.39
C ILE A 294 -6.31 -18.15 8.02
N VAL A 295 -5.21 -17.44 7.71
CA VAL A 295 -4.61 -17.43 6.38
C VAL A 295 -3.74 -18.68 6.10
N ASP A 296 -3.46 -18.93 4.83
CA ASP A 296 -2.63 -20.06 4.41
C ASP A 296 -1.23 -19.95 5.00
N ASN A 297 -0.76 -21.03 5.65
CA ASN A 297 0.53 -21.17 6.30
C ASN A 297 0.84 -20.10 7.37
N GLY A 298 -0.13 -19.28 7.74
CA GLY A 298 0.07 -18.13 8.64
C GLY A 298 0.82 -16.96 8.01
N ASP A 299 0.98 -16.97 6.68
CA ASP A 299 1.77 -15.99 5.93
C ASP A 299 0.92 -14.81 5.45
N PHE A 300 1.39 -13.60 5.70
CA PHE A 300 0.80 -12.38 5.14
C PHE A 300 1.86 -11.32 4.86
N PHE A 301 1.57 -10.41 3.95
CA PHE A 301 2.44 -9.31 3.54
C PHE A 301 1.78 -7.98 3.89
N GLU A 302 2.35 -7.25 4.84
CA GLU A 302 1.76 -6.05 5.47
C GLU A 302 2.39 -4.76 4.94
N PRO A 303 1.69 -3.97 4.09
CA PRO A 303 2.04 -2.58 3.81
C PRO A 303 1.75 -1.67 5.01
N HIS A 304 2.52 -0.59 5.15
CA HIS A 304 2.33 0.39 6.23
C HIS A 304 2.40 -0.21 7.65
N GLU A 305 3.24 -1.22 7.86
CA GLU A 305 3.39 -1.86 9.17
C GLU A 305 3.63 -0.85 10.31
N PHE A 306 4.40 0.21 10.02
CA PHE A 306 4.80 1.22 11.00
C PHE A 306 3.89 2.44 11.05
N PHE A 307 3.00 2.64 10.07
CA PHE A 307 2.07 3.76 10.01
C PHE A 307 0.68 3.35 10.46
N ALA A 308 0.04 4.18 11.31
CA ALA A 308 -1.30 3.91 11.83
C ALA A 308 -1.43 2.45 12.31
N ALA A 309 -0.62 2.04 13.28
CA ALA A 309 -0.52 0.65 13.72
C ALA A 309 -1.79 0.12 14.43
N ASN A 310 -2.76 0.99 14.74
CA ASN A 310 -4.12 0.66 15.17
C ASN A 310 -4.99 0.04 14.06
N MET A 311 -4.52 0.11 12.80
CA MET A 311 -5.14 -0.50 11.63
C MET A 311 -4.12 -1.40 10.92
N ILE A 312 -4.45 -2.67 10.71
CA ILE A 312 -3.68 -3.61 9.92
C ILE A 312 -4.29 -3.67 8.52
N VAL A 313 -3.45 -3.55 7.49
CA VAL A 313 -3.82 -3.89 6.11
C VAL A 313 -2.77 -4.86 5.58
N CYS A 314 -3.18 -5.98 4.98
CA CYS A 314 -2.22 -6.93 4.44
C CYS A 314 -2.79 -7.75 3.28
N PHE A 315 -1.90 -8.22 2.43
CA PHE A 315 -2.20 -9.27 1.47
C PHE A 315 -1.90 -10.63 2.09
N ALA A 316 -2.77 -11.59 1.89
CA ALA A 316 -2.58 -12.95 2.32
C ALA A 316 -3.16 -13.92 1.27
N ARG A 317 -3.02 -15.21 1.52
CA ARG A 317 -3.74 -16.23 0.75
C ARG A 317 -4.75 -16.96 1.63
N LEU A 318 -5.92 -17.21 1.07
CA LEU A 318 -6.96 -17.99 1.69
C LEU A 318 -7.43 -19.04 0.67
N ASN A 319 -7.14 -20.31 0.94
CA ASN A 319 -7.31 -21.41 -0.01
C ASN A 319 -6.63 -21.12 -1.37
N ASN A 320 -5.33 -20.76 -1.33
CA ASN A 320 -4.48 -20.43 -2.49
C ASN A 320 -4.81 -19.09 -3.20
N ARG A 321 -5.94 -18.44 -2.92
CA ARG A 321 -6.38 -17.19 -3.54
C ARG A 321 -5.86 -15.98 -2.76
N THR A 322 -5.41 -14.97 -3.46
CA THR A 322 -5.08 -13.68 -2.85
C THR A 322 -6.32 -13.03 -2.25
N ILE A 323 -6.17 -12.52 -1.03
CA ILE A 323 -7.18 -11.73 -0.32
C ILE A 323 -6.51 -10.51 0.32
N GLY A 324 -7.19 -9.36 0.30
CA GLY A 324 -6.82 -8.17 1.08
C GLY A 324 -7.50 -8.22 2.44
N ILE A 325 -6.75 -8.07 3.51
CA ILE A 325 -7.27 -8.04 4.89
C ILE A 325 -7.18 -6.63 5.43
N ILE A 326 -8.26 -6.16 6.04
CA ILE A 326 -8.36 -4.88 6.76
C ILE A 326 -8.82 -5.22 8.18
N ALA A 327 -8.00 -4.93 9.21
CA ALA A 327 -8.32 -5.33 10.57
C ALA A 327 -7.92 -4.26 11.59
N ASN A 328 -8.72 -4.13 12.65
CA ASN A 328 -8.33 -3.30 13.79
C ASN A 328 -7.26 -4.01 14.64
N GLN A 329 -6.30 -3.25 15.20
CA GLN A 329 -5.32 -3.78 16.14
C GLN A 329 -5.64 -3.32 17.57
N PRO A 330 -6.27 -4.17 18.40
CA PRO A 330 -6.68 -3.77 19.76
C PRO A 330 -5.53 -3.37 20.69
N GLN A 331 -4.31 -3.81 20.40
CA GLN A 331 -3.13 -3.44 21.18
C GLN A 331 -2.72 -1.98 21.00
N VAL A 332 -3.17 -1.34 19.91
CA VAL A 332 -2.82 0.06 19.61
C VAL A 332 -4.11 0.89 19.59
N LEU A 333 -4.18 1.91 20.43
CA LEU A 333 -5.36 2.79 20.59
C LEU A 333 -6.69 2.01 20.76
N ALA A 334 -6.63 0.80 21.36
CA ALA A 334 -7.77 -0.12 21.51
C ALA A 334 -8.48 -0.46 20.18
N GLY A 335 -7.80 -0.31 19.03
CA GLY A 335 -8.39 -0.52 17.69
C GLY A 335 -9.28 0.63 17.20
N CYS A 336 -9.29 1.80 17.88
CA CYS A 336 -10.04 2.96 17.43
C CYS A 336 -9.61 3.41 16.02
N LEU A 337 -10.57 3.95 15.26
CA LEU A 337 -10.29 4.61 13.99
C LEU A 337 -9.88 6.06 14.24
N ASP A 338 -8.73 6.46 13.74
CA ASP A 338 -8.28 7.86 13.67
C ASP A 338 -8.12 8.29 12.20
N ILE A 339 -7.61 9.50 11.98
CA ILE A 339 -7.39 10.05 10.64
C ILE A 339 -6.49 9.13 9.83
N ASP A 340 -5.35 8.74 10.39
CA ASP A 340 -4.32 7.98 9.70
C ASP A 340 -4.77 6.54 9.41
N ALA A 341 -5.47 5.90 10.34
CA ALA A 341 -6.08 4.57 10.14
C ALA A 341 -7.13 4.60 9.03
N SER A 342 -7.95 5.66 8.98
CA SER A 342 -8.96 5.86 7.94
C SER A 342 -8.32 6.01 6.56
N ASP A 343 -7.27 6.80 6.44
CA ASP A 343 -6.56 7.00 5.16
C ASP A 343 -5.79 5.74 4.71
N LYS A 344 -5.12 5.06 5.64
CA LYS A 344 -4.44 3.78 5.40
C LYS A 344 -5.40 2.73 4.84
N ALA A 345 -6.52 2.50 5.53
CA ALA A 345 -7.52 1.53 5.11
C ALA A 345 -8.16 1.93 3.77
N THR A 346 -8.53 3.20 3.59
CA THR A 346 -9.11 3.73 2.36
C THR A 346 -8.23 3.46 1.14
N ARG A 347 -6.93 3.77 1.25
CA ARG A 347 -5.97 3.54 0.16
C ARG A 347 -5.89 2.07 -0.22
N PHE A 348 -5.84 1.19 0.77
CA PHE A 348 -5.76 -0.24 0.57
C PHE A 348 -7.03 -0.83 -0.05
N ILE A 349 -8.22 -0.44 0.45
CA ILE A 349 -9.53 -0.86 -0.09
C ILE A 349 -9.66 -0.48 -1.56
N ARG A 350 -9.31 0.77 -1.91
CA ARG A 350 -9.37 1.22 -3.31
C ARG A 350 -8.43 0.45 -4.22
N PHE A 351 -7.24 0.12 -3.72
CA PHE A 351 -6.30 -0.71 -4.47
C PHE A 351 -6.85 -2.12 -4.69
N CYS A 352 -7.37 -2.76 -3.64
CA CYS A 352 -7.98 -4.09 -3.75
C CYS A 352 -9.13 -4.12 -4.76
N ASP A 353 -10.04 -3.13 -4.70
CA ASP A 353 -11.15 -3.04 -5.63
C ASP A 353 -10.71 -2.80 -7.07
N ALA A 354 -9.71 -1.92 -7.29
CA ALA A 354 -9.19 -1.64 -8.62
C ALA A 354 -8.53 -2.86 -9.29
N PHE A 355 -8.00 -3.78 -8.51
CA PHE A 355 -7.25 -4.94 -8.99
C PHE A 355 -7.92 -6.29 -8.67
N ASN A 356 -9.24 -6.32 -8.54
CA ASN A 356 -10.05 -7.53 -8.37
C ASN A 356 -9.66 -8.42 -7.18
N ILE A 357 -9.10 -7.81 -6.12
CA ILE A 357 -8.68 -8.53 -4.92
C ILE A 357 -9.84 -8.58 -3.93
N PRO A 358 -10.40 -9.77 -3.61
CA PRO A 358 -11.42 -9.92 -2.57
C PRO A 358 -10.93 -9.40 -1.22
N MET A 359 -11.85 -8.89 -0.40
CA MET A 359 -11.50 -8.30 0.89
C MET A 359 -12.13 -9.05 2.07
N LEU A 360 -11.36 -9.22 3.14
CA LEU A 360 -11.81 -9.64 4.45
C LEU A 360 -11.59 -8.51 5.44
N THR A 361 -12.65 -8.02 6.05
CA THR A 361 -12.58 -7.08 7.17
C THR A 361 -12.72 -7.84 8.48
N ILE A 362 -11.81 -7.61 9.44
CA ILE A 362 -11.87 -8.19 10.78
C ILE A 362 -12.03 -7.04 11.77
N ALA A 363 -13.20 -6.95 12.39
CA ALA A 363 -13.57 -5.83 13.24
C ALA A 363 -13.41 -6.15 14.74
N ASP A 364 -12.67 -5.29 15.44
CA ASP A 364 -12.67 -5.09 16.88
C ASP A 364 -12.43 -3.61 17.16
N VAL A 365 -13.50 -2.81 17.11
CA VAL A 365 -13.41 -1.35 17.12
C VAL A 365 -14.41 -0.72 18.07
N PRO A 366 -13.96 0.03 19.09
CA PRO A 366 -14.86 0.69 20.04
C PRO A 366 -15.43 2.02 19.52
N GLY A 367 -14.90 2.55 18.42
CA GLY A 367 -15.34 3.82 17.84
C GLY A 367 -14.25 4.56 17.07
N TYR A 368 -14.60 5.75 16.60
CA TYR A 368 -13.61 6.73 16.15
C TYR A 368 -12.93 7.38 17.37
N LEU A 369 -11.63 7.68 17.22
CA LEU A 369 -10.84 8.28 18.31
C LEU A 369 -11.36 9.70 18.61
N PRO A 370 -11.84 9.97 19.84
CA PRO A 370 -12.33 11.30 20.20
C PRO A 370 -11.17 12.27 20.46
N GLY A 371 -11.45 13.57 20.30
CA GLY A 371 -10.54 14.64 20.69
C GLY A 371 -10.47 15.77 19.69
N SER A 372 -10.17 16.99 20.18
CA SER A 372 -10.13 18.20 19.35
C SER A 372 -9.10 18.10 18.22
N ALA A 373 -7.97 17.42 18.44
CA ALA A 373 -6.96 17.21 17.40
C ALA A 373 -7.51 16.38 16.21
N GLN A 374 -8.33 15.35 16.49
CA GLN A 374 -9.00 14.55 15.47
C GLN A 374 -10.10 15.36 14.77
N GLU A 375 -10.95 16.07 15.52
CA GLU A 375 -12.03 16.91 14.96
C GLU A 375 -11.46 18.02 14.05
N TRP A 376 -10.47 18.77 14.53
CA TRP A 376 -9.85 19.84 13.76
C TRP A 376 -8.97 19.34 12.61
N GLY A 377 -8.38 18.16 12.77
CA GLY A 377 -7.66 17.45 11.70
C GLY A 377 -8.58 16.94 10.60
N GLY A 378 -9.90 16.88 10.85
CA GLY A 378 -10.92 16.49 9.86
C GLY A 378 -11.30 15.02 9.89
N ILE A 379 -11.37 14.39 11.07
CA ILE A 379 -11.76 12.97 11.23
C ILE A 379 -13.07 12.64 10.50
N ILE A 380 -14.05 13.57 10.45
CA ILE A 380 -15.31 13.39 9.73
C ILE A 380 -15.04 13.17 8.23
N ARG A 381 -14.19 13.99 7.64
CA ARG A 381 -13.83 13.91 6.22
C ARG A 381 -13.02 12.63 5.92
N HIS A 382 -12.05 12.29 6.77
CA HIS A 382 -11.23 11.10 6.61
C HIS A 382 -12.02 9.81 6.88
N GLY A 383 -12.87 9.78 7.90
CA GLY A 383 -13.78 8.66 8.15
C GLY A 383 -14.80 8.45 7.03
N ALA A 384 -15.29 9.55 6.42
CA ALA A 384 -16.18 9.48 5.27
C ALA A 384 -15.55 8.82 4.05
N LYS A 385 -14.23 8.93 3.86
CA LYS A 385 -13.51 8.21 2.79
C LYS A 385 -13.66 6.69 2.94
N LEU A 386 -13.54 6.19 4.16
CA LEU A 386 -13.63 4.76 4.46
C LEU A 386 -15.04 4.22 4.15
N LEU A 387 -16.08 4.90 4.62
CA LEU A 387 -17.48 4.59 4.29
C LEU A 387 -17.71 4.59 2.77
N TRP A 388 -17.18 5.60 2.10
CA TRP A 388 -17.34 5.76 0.65
C TRP A 388 -16.66 4.62 -0.12
N CYS A 389 -15.45 4.22 0.27
CA CYS A 389 -14.69 3.18 -0.42
C CYS A 389 -15.33 1.81 -0.31
N TYR A 390 -15.83 1.42 0.86
CA TYR A 390 -16.57 0.17 0.99
C TYR A 390 -17.87 0.17 0.19
N SER A 391 -18.58 1.30 0.19
CA SER A 391 -19.82 1.46 -0.59
C SER A 391 -19.57 1.41 -2.10
N GLU A 392 -18.42 1.90 -2.57
CA GLU A 392 -18.06 1.89 -3.99
C GLU A 392 -17.48 0.56 -4.45
N ALA A 393 -16.79 -0.18 -3.58
CA ALA A 393 -16.12 -1.42 -3.93
C ALA A 393 -17.08 -2.51 -4.43
N THR A 394 -16.68 -3.16 -5.53
CA THR A 394 -17.46 -4.18 -6.24
C THR A 394 -16.93 -5.60 -6.08
N VAL A 395 -15.70 -5.76 -5.59
CA VAL A 395 -15.11 -7.07 -5.29
C VAL A 395 -15.85 -7.78 -4.13
N PRO A 396 -15.70 -9.10 -3.97
CA PRO A 396 -16.22 -9.81 -2.81
C PRO A 396 -15.73 -9.18 -1.50
N LYS A 397 -16.65 -8.93 -0.58
CA LYS A 397 -16.40 -8.31 0.73
C LYS A 397 -16.94 -9.19 1.84
N LEU A 398 -16.06 -9.72 2.68
CA LEU A 398 -16.41 -10.51 3.85
C LEU A 398 -16.16 -9.68 5.10
N LEU A 399 -17.04 -9.79 6.10
CA LEU A 399 -16.89 -9.21 7.43
C LEU A 399 -16.81 -10.31 8.48
N LEU A 400 -15.87 -10.19 9.41
CA LEU A 400 -15.80 -10.96 10.65
C LEU A 400 -15.74 -10.00 11.83
N VAL A 401 -16.72 -10.04 12.71
CA VAL A 401 -16.70 -9.31 13.99
C VAL A 401 -16.21 -10.23 15.07
N THR A 402 -15.07 -9.90 15.70
CA THR A 402 -14.45 -10.76 16.73
C THR A 402 -14.84 -10.34 18.15
N ARG A 403 -14.97 -9.04 18.42
CA ARG A 403 -15.34 -8.50 19.72
C ARG A 403 -16.18 -7.22 19.58
N LYS A 404 -15.63 -6.03 19.76
CA LYS A 404 -16.36 -4.76 19.73
C LYS A 404 -16.58 -4.29 18.28
N ASP A 405 -17.79 -3.77 18.03
CA ASP A 405 -18.07 -3.09 16.76
C ASP A 405 -19.19 -2.07 16.99
N TYR A 406 -18.79 -0.82 17.37
CA TYR A 406 -19.71 0.16 17.92
C TYR A 406 -19.93 1.37 17.01
N GLY A 407 -21.19 1.82 16.94
CA GLY A 407 -21.59 3.10 16.38
C GLY A 407 -21.21 3.28 14.91
N GLY A 408 -20.69 4.46 14.56
CA GLY A 408 -20.28 4.77 13.19
C GLY A 408 -19.12 3.93 12.68
N SER A 409 -18.27 3.41 13.57
CA SER A 409 -17.17 2.52 13.17
C SER A 409 -17.65 1.13 12.75
N TYR A 410 -18.76 0.61 13.30
CA TYR A 410 -19.43 -0.58 12.76
C TYR A 410 -19.75 -0.41 11.27
N LEU A 411 -20.31 0.73 10.88
CA LEU A 411 -20.55 1.00 9.47
C LEU A 411 -19.24 1.07 8.69
N ALA A 412 -18.25 1.77 9.21
CA ALA A 412 -16.97 2.01 8.55
C ALA A 412 -16.11 0.74 8.37
N MET A 413 -16.34 -0.30 9.19
CA MET A 413 -15.65 -1.60 9.08
C MET A 413 -16.45 -2.61 8.24
N CYS A 414 -17.01 -2.16 7.11
CA CYS A 414 -17.65 -3.03 6.11
C CYS A 414 -18.93 -3.71 6.58
N SER A 415 -19.90 -2.96 7.16
CA SER A 415 -21.20 -3.54 7.51
C SER A 415 -21.97 -4.04 6.27
N LYS A 416 -23.00 -4.85 6.49
CA LYS A 416 -23.96 -5.27 5.44
C LYS A 416 -24.56 -4.08 4.71
N ASP A 417 -24.82 -2.96 5.42
CA ASP A 417 -25.39 -1.73 4.86
C ASP A 417 -24.43 -1.04 3.88
N LEU A 418 -23.11 -1.23 4.03
CA LEU A 418 -22.09 -0.74 3.10
C LEU A 418 -21.64 -1.81 2.09
N GLY A 419 -22.40 -2.88 1.97
CA GLY A 419 -22.25 -3.87 0.90
C GLY A 419 -21.32 -5.03 1.24
N ALA A 420 -21.14 -5.41 2.51
CA ALA A 420 -20.59 -6.72 2.84
C ALA A 420 -21.47 -7.82 2.24
N ASP A 421 -20.86 -8.74 1.50
CA ASP A 421 -21.58 -9.85 0.87
C ASP A 421 -21.98 -10.88 1.92
N MET A 422 -21.04 -11.23 2.81
CA MET A 422 -21.28 -12.11 3.94
C MET A 422 -20.64 -11.56 5.22
N ALA A 423 -21.38 -11.60 6.32
CA ALA A 423 -20.98 -11.09 7.62
C ALA A 423 -21.06 -12.20 8.68
N PHE A 424 -19.95 -12.42 9.37
CA PHE A 424 -19.81 -13.40 10.44
C PHE A 424 -19.52 -12.70 11.77
N ALA A 425 -19.96 -13.29 12.85
CA ALA A 425 -19.63 -12.82 14.19
C ALA A 425 -19.21 -13.98 15.10
N TRP A 426 -18.25 -13.73 15.97
CA TRP A 426 -17.97 -14.67 17.07
C TRP A 426 -18.99 -14.49 18.20
N PRO A 427 -19.19 -15.49 19.08
CA PRO A 427 -20.06 -15.33 20.25
C PRO A 427 -19.65 -14.22 21.20
N SER A 428 -18.38 -13.84 21.19
CA SER A 428 -17.80 -12.72 21.95
C SER A 428 -18.09 -11.34 21.35
N SER A 429 -18.77 -11.26 20.22
CA SER A 429 -19.01 -9.98 19.52
C SER A 429 -20.06 -9.14 20.23
N GLU A 430 -19.82 -7.83 20.24
CA GLU A 430 -20.70 -6.81 20.76
C GLU A 430 -20.98 -5.78 19.65
N ILE A 431 -22.14 -5.86 19.02
CA ILE A 431 -22.55 -4.97 17.93
C ILE A 431 -23.65 -4.03 18.44
N ALA A 432 -23.30 -2.78 18.70
CA ALA A 432 -24.20 -1.82 19.35
C ALA A 432 -23.92 -0.37 18.92
N VAL A 433 -24.85 0.54 19.24
CA VAL A 433 -24.64 1.98 18.96
C VAL A 433 -23.48 2.54 19.77
N MET A 434 -23.27 2.05 20.99
CA MET A 434 -22.14 2.42 21.86
C MET A 434 -21.97 1.38 22.96
N GLY A 435 -20.83 1.38 23.64
CA GLY A 435 -20.62 0.50 24.80
C GLY A 435 -21.63 0.72 25.91
N ALA A 436 -21.99 -0.35 26.61
CA ALA A 436 -23.08 -0.40 27.59
C ALA A 436 -23.00 0.66 28.69
N ALA A 437 -21.78 0.94 29.19
CA ALA A 437 -21.57 1.96 30.21
C ALA A 437 -21.96 3.39 29.76
N GLY A 438 -21.66 3.71 28.49
CA GLY A 438 -22.06 4.98 27.88
C GLY A 438 -23.57 5.06 27.66
N ALA A 439 -24.14 4.00 27.12
CA ALA A 439 -25.57 3.90 26.85
C ALA A 439 -26.41 4.03 28.13
N ALA A 440 -26.06 3.29 29.17
CA ALA A 440 -26.74 3.33 30.46
C ALA A 440 -26.74 4.75 31.06
N ASN A 441 -25.60 5.45 31.01
CA ASN A 441 -25.49 6.83 31.50
C ASN A 441 -26.37 7.83 30.73
N ILE A 442 -26.65 7.59 29.45
CA ILE A 442 -27.50 8.47 28.63
C ILE A 442 -28.97 8.11 28.82
N ILE A 443 -29.34 6.85 28.64
CA ILE A 443 -30.72 6.38 28.63
C ILE A 443 -31.34 6.51 30.05
N HIS A 444 -30.60 6.12 31.08
CA HIS A 444 -31.08 6.02 32.46
C HIS A 444 -30.53 7.12 33.37
N ARG A 445 -30.05 8.26 32.79
CA ARG A 445 -29.40 9.35 33.54
C ARG A 445 -30.20 9.81 34.74
N LYS A 446 -31.52 9.99 34.57
CA LYS A 446 -32.41 10.47 35.63
C LYS A 446 -32.61 9.42 36.71
N GLU A 447 -32.91 8.18 36.30
CA GLU A 447 -33.13 7.03 37.17
C GLU A 447 -31.89 6.72 38.04
N ILE A 448 -30.69 6.78 37.44
CA ILE A 448 -29.43 6.58 38.15
C ILE A 448 -29.20 7.70 39.18
N LYS A 449 -29.48 8.97 38.81
CA LYS A 449 -29.26 10.11 39.70
C LYS A 449 -30.20 10.13 40.89
N GLU A 450 -31.46 9.67 40.72
CA GLU A 450 -32.51 9.67 41.73
C GLU A 450 -32.55 8.40 42.59
N ALA A 451 -31.72 7.41 42.32
CA ALA A 451 -31.65 6.16 43.08
C ALA A 451 -30.99 6.37 44.46
N ASP A 452 -31.39 5.57 45.44
CA ASP A 452 -30.79 5.55 46.78
C ASP A 452 -29.29 5.16 46.73
N ASP A 453 -28.91 4.25 45.81
CA ASP A 453 -27.53 3.92 45.49
C ASP A 453 -27.30 4.09 43.96
N PRO A 454 -26.81 5.27 43.53
CA PRO A 454 -26.58 5.57 42.13
C PRO A 454 -25.54 4.63 41.46
N LYS A 455 -24.59 4.11 42.24
CA LYS A 455 -23.55 3.21 41.71
C LYS A 455 -24.12 1.84 41.41
N ALA A 456 -24.84 1.24 42.36
CA ALA A 456 -25.51 -0.04 42.16
C ALA A 456 -26.56 0.04 41.04
N LYS A 457 -27.33 1.13 40.99
CA LYS A 457 -28.32 1.33 39.90
C LYS A 457 -27.66 1.46 38.53
N ARG A 458 -26.53 2.13 38.47
CA ARG A 458 -25.77 2.24 37.23
C ARG A 458 -25.25 0.87 36.76
N GLU A 459 -24.70 0.04 37.64
CA GLU A 459 -24.23 -1.31 37.34
C GLU A 459 -25.38 -2.21 36.86
N GLU A 460 -26.55 -2.12 37.50
CA GLU A 460 -27.79 -2.81 37.06
C GLU A 460 -28.15 -2.43 35.60
N LYS A 461 -28.14 -1.13 35.28
CA LYS A 461 -28.52 -0.64 33.95
C LYS A 461 -27.48 -0.92 32.87
N ILE A 462 -26.21 -1.00 33.23
CA ILE A 462 -25.16 -1.46 32.33
C ILE A 462 -25.43 -2.93 31.96
N LYS A 463 -25.66 -3.78 32.95
CA LYS A 463 -25.92 -5.20 32.74
C LYS A 463 -27.20 -5.45 31.92
N GLU A 464 -28.27 -4.68 32.18
CA GLU A 464 -29.49 -4.72 31.38
C GLU A 464 -29.23 -4.39 29.91
N TYR A 465 -28.41 -3.38 29.63
CA TYR A 465 -28.05 -3.00 28.27
C TYR A 465 -27.16 -4.07 27.59
N GLU A 466 -26.20 -4.64 28.33
CA GLU A 466 -25.34 -5.73 27.85
C GLU A 466 -26.17 -6.94 27.42
N GLU A 467 -27.08 -7.39 28.25
CA GLU A 467 -27.97 -8.53 27.96
C GLU A 467 -28.85 -8.30 26.72
N LEU A 468 -29.30 -7.05 26.52
CA LEU A 468 -30.18 -6.71 25.40
C LEU A 468 -29.43 -6.49 24.08
N PHE A 469 -28.26 -5.84 24.10
CA PHE A 469 -27.65 -5.29 22.88
C PHE A 469 -26.17 -5.63 22.68
N SER A 470 -25.39 -5.89 23.75
CA SER A 470 -23.95 -6.19 23.61
C SER A 470 -23.73 -7.69 23.36
N ASN A 471 -24.32 -8.18 22.28
CA ASN A 471 -24.20 -9.57 21.86
C ASN A 471 -24.46 -9.69 20.34
N PRO A 472 -23.98 -10.74 19.66
CA PRO A 472 -24.17 -10.90 18.22
C PRO A 472 -25.61 -11.27 17.83
N TYR A 473 -26.39 -11.82 18.74
CA TYR A 473 -27.71 -12.38 18.41
C TYR A 473 -28.74 -11.30 18.13
N CYS A 474 -28.60 -10.12 18.75
CA CYS A 474 -29.44 -8.97 18.44
C CYS A 474 -29.26 -8.54 16.97
N ALA A 475 -28.02 -8.43 16.49
CA ALA A 475 -27.71 -8.10 15.10
C ALA A 475 -28.10 -9.23 14.14
N ALA A 476 -27.84 -10.48 14.52
CA ALA A 476 -28.20 -11.66 13.71
C ALA A 476 -29.71 -11.82 13.54
N SER A 477 -30.50 -11.56 14.58
CA SER A 477 -31.99 -11.63 14.50
C SER A 477 -32.59 -10.59 13.54
N ARG A 478 -31.81 -9.57 13.15
CA ARG A 478 -32.19 -8.51 12.20
C ARG A 478 -31.54 -8.67 10.83
N GLY A 479 -30.74 -9.72 10.62
CA GLY A 479 -30.06 -9.98 9.36
C GLY A 479 -28.82 -9.12 9.09
N PHE A 480 -28.26 -8.46 10.10
CA PHE A 480 -27.00 -7.71 9.97
C PHE A 480 -25.77 -8.61 10.08
N VAL A 481 -25.93 -9.82 10.61
CA VAL A 481 -24.93 -10.89 10.65
C VAL A 481 -25.58 -12.13 10.05
N ASP A 482 -24.91 -12.75 9.07
CA ASP A 482 -25.42 -13.95 8.38
C ASP A 482 -25.26 -15.21 9.22
N ALA A 483 -24.17 -15.30 10.02
CA ALA A 483 -23.97 -16.41 10.95
C ALA A 483 -23.12 -16.01 12.16
N VAL A 484 -23.50 -16.52 13.32
CA VAL A 484 -22.63 -16.56 14.50
C VAL A 484 -21.87 -17.89 14.43
N ILE A 485 -20.54 -17.83 14.43
CA ILE A 485 -19.67 -18.99 14.16
C ILE A 485 -18.75 -19.28 15.36
N VAL A 486 -18.37 -20.54 15.53
CA VAL A 486 -17.35 -20.95 16.51
C VAL A 486 -16.00 -20.36 16.05
N PRO A 487 -15.22 -19.68 16.92
CA PRO A 487 -13.99 -19.03 16.51
C PRO A 487 -12.98 -19.97 15.85
N SER A 488 -12.79 -21.18 16.38
CA SER A 488 -11.91 -22.20 15.80
C SER A 488 -12.30 -22.65 14.38
N GLU A 489 -13.56 -22.48 13.96
CA GLU A 489 -14.07 -22.82 12.62
C GLU A 489 -14.00 -21.65 11.63
N THR A 490 -13.43 -20.51 12.01
CA THR A 490 -13.44 -19.29 11.19
C THR A 490 -12.85 -19.51 9.79
N ARG A 491 -11.68 -20.17 9.68
CA ARG A 491 -11.02 -20.40 8.39
C ARG A 491 -11.91 -21.15 7.39
N PRO A 492 -12.43 -22.36 7.67
CA PRO A 492 -13.29 -23.06 6.71
C PRO A 492 -14.54 -22.27 6.33
N ARG A 493 -15.15 -21.52 7.28
CA ARG A 493 -16.33 -20.69 7.00
C ARG A 493 -16.02 -19.54 6.03
N LEU A 494 -14.88 -18.88 6.22
CA LEU A 494 -14.44 -17.80 5.32
C LEU A 494 -14.07 -18.34 3.94
N ILE A 495 -13.44 -19.51 3.85
CA ILE A 495 -13.13 -20.16 2.57
C ILE A 495 -14.43 -20.50 1.81
N GLU A 496 -15.42 -21.11 2.45
CA GLU A 496 -16.71 -21.42 1.83
C GLU A 496 -17.38 -20.14 1.28
N ALA A 497 -17.40 -19.07 2.08
CA ALA A 497 -17.96 -17.79 1.69
C ALA A 497 -17.21 -17.17 0.50
N LEU A 498 -15.87 -17.18 0.54
CA LEU A 498 -15.05 -16.64 -0.52
C LEU A 498 -15.26 -17.40 -1.84
N GLU A 499 -15.27 -18.74 -1.81
CA GLU A 499 -15.45 -19.56 -3.01
C GLU A 499 -16.81 -19.32 -3.68
N ILE A 500 -17.88 -19.16 -2.91
CA ILE A 500 -19.21 -18.81 -3.44
C ILE A 500 -19.19 -17.42 -4.07
N MET A 501 -18.49 -16.46 -3.46
CA MET A 501 -18.48 -15.06 -3.91
C MET A 501 -17.43 -14.76 -4.99
N CYS A 502 -16.51 -15.65 -5.32
CA CYS A 502 -15.48 -15.42 -6.34
C CYS A 502 -16.05 -15.04 -7.72
N SER A 503 -17.24 -15.52 -8.05
CA SER A 503 -17.92 -15.19 -9.31
C SER A 503 -18.79 -13.94 -9.25
N LYS A 504 -18.78 -13.20 -8.13
CA LYS A 504 -19.54 -11.96 -7.98
C LYS A 504 -19.29 -11.01 -9.15
N ARG A 505 -20.37 -10.46 -9.68
CA ARG A 505 -20.36 -9.40 -10.68
C ARG A 505 -21.34 -8.33 -10.26
N GLU A 506 -20.83 -7.15 -9.98
CA GLU A 506 -21.62 -6.00 -9.55
C GLU A 506 -21.38 -4.83 -10.50
N ILE A 507 -22.46 -4.33 -11.13
CA ILE A 507 -22.39 -3.21 -12.06
C ILE A 507 -22.91 -1.97 -11.33
N ARG A 508 -22.10 -0.94 -11.31
CA ARG A 508 -22.46 0.38 -10.76
C ARG A 508 -22.95 1.30 -11.88
N PRO A 509 -23.74 2.32 -11.57
CA PRO A 509 -24.11 3.33 -12.57
C PRO A 509 -22.87 3.94 -13.25
N PRO A 510 -22.88 4.11 -14.59
CA PRO A 510 -21.73 4.67 -15.29
C PRO A 510 -21.46 6.10 -14.85
N LYS A 511 -20.19 6.41 -14.59
CA LYS A 511 -19.71 7.74 -14.20
C LYS A 511 -18.29 7.96 -14.72
N LYS A 512 -17.86 9.21 -14.88
CA LYS A 512 -16.46 9.49 -15.27
C LYS A 512 -15.48 9.02 -14.19
N HIS A 513 -15.77 9.33 -12.94
CA HIS A 513 -15.08 8.89 -11.73
C HIS A 513 -15.96 9.22 -10.52
N GLY A 514 -15.64 8.65 -9.37
CA GLY A 514 -16.26 9.04 -8.10
C GLY A 514 -15.71 10.38 -7.61
N ASN A 515 -16.53 11.14 -6.86
CA ASN A 515 -16.09 12.34 -6.14
C ASN A 515 -15.91 11.97 -4.66
N ILE A 516 -14.79 11.32 -4.37
CA ILE A 516 -14.45 10.88 -3.01
C ILE A 516 -14.25 12.09 -2.10
N PRO A 517 -14.68 12.05 -0.83
CA PRO A 517 -14.32 13.06 0.16
C PRO A 517 -12.79 13.16 0.31
N MET A 518 -12.22 14.37 0.09
CA MET A 518 -10.76 14.59 0.10
C MET A 518 -10.27 15.21 1.40
#